data_db96db986305d77ac09c7622a699bb0a
#
_entry.id   db96db986305d77ac09c7622a699bb0a
#
_cell.length_a   1.000
_cell.length_b   1.000
_cell.length_c   1.000
_cell.angle_alpha   90.00
_cell.angle_beta   90.00
_cell.angle_gamma   90.00
#
_symmetry.space_group_name_H-M   'P 1'
#
loop_
_entity.id
_entity.type
_entity.pdbx_description
1 polymer ?
#
loop_
_entity_poly.entity_id
_entity_poly.type
_entity_poly.pdbx_seq_one_letter_code
_entity_poly.pdbx_strand_id
1 'polypeptide(L)'
;MASEKILMQKQLVIDEIKDRASNAKTIVLFDYRGMTDSEAKELRIKLKESNSDYKVYKNTLMARAFNDLGIDLNDELNGPSAFAYGEEQIAPIKTLAEFAKSHPALVLKVGIVDGEKADQAKLAEYATLPSREQLLTMLAGGMIGIAKDLSICLDLYSQQKEEN
;
A
#
# COMPACT_ATOMS: atom_id res chain seq x y z
N MET A 1 -35.56 -19.21 2.92
CA MET A 1 -35.41 -17.79 2.54
C MET A 1 -34.52 -17.09 3.57
N ALA A 2 -33.60 -16.24 3.17
CA ALA A 2 -32.80 -15.50 4.13
C ALA A 2 -33.70 -14.47 4.84
N SER A 3 -33.62 -14.39 6.17
CA SER A 3 -34.38 -13.38 6.92
C SER A 3 -33.98 -11.97 6.46
N GLU A 4 -34.93 -11.07 6.34
CA GLU A 4 -34.71 -9.66 5.95
C GLU A 4 -33.59 -9.00 6.81
N LYS A 5 -33.53 -9.33 8.09
CA LYS A 5 -32.47 -8.87 9.01
C LYS A 5 -31.07 -9.29 8.54
N ILE A 6 -30.92 -10.50 8.00
CA ILE A 6 -29.62 -11.00 7.49
C ILE A 6 -29.25 -10.30 6.18
N LEU A 7 -30.23 -9.96 5.34
CA LEU A 7 -30.02 -9.21 4.11
C LEU A 7 -29.58 -7.78 4.43
N MET A 8 -30.23 -7.12 5.38
CA MET A 8 -29.83 -5.78 5.84
C MET A 8 -28.41 -5.77 6.41
N GLN A 9 -28.04 -6.74 7.24
CA GLN A 9 -26.67 -6.82 7.77
C GLN A 9 -25.62 -7.00 6.66
N LYS A 10 -25.91 -7.80 5.64
CA LYS A 10 -25.00 -7.97 4.51
C LYS A 10 -24.88 -6.68 3.69
N GLN A 11 -25.98 -5.95 3.52
CA GLN A 11 -25.96 -4.67 2.84
C GLN A 11 -25.12 -3.64 3.58
N LEU A 12 -25.26 -3.54 4.89
CA LEU A 12 -24.44 -2.67 5.73
C LEU A 12 -22.93 -2.96 5.58
N VAL A 13 -22.55 -4.24 5.50
CA VAL A 13 -21.14 -4.60 5.27
C VAL A 13 -20.68 -4.22 3.87
N ILE A 14 -21.52 -4.37 2.85
CA ILE A 14 -21.20 -3.94 1.49
C ILE A 14 -21.01 -2.42 1.45
N ASP A 15 -21.90 -1.66 2.09
CA ASP A 15 -21.81 -0.21 2.15
C ASP A 15 -20.57 0.24 2.92
N GLU A 16 -20.22 -0.43 4.03
CA GLU A 16 -18.96 -0.21 4.75
C GLU A 16 -17.71 -0.43 3.86
N ILE A 17 -17.71 -1.48 3.04
CA ILE A 17 -16.60 -1.76 2.11
C ILE A 17 -16.51 -0.67 1.05
N LYS A 18 -17.66 -0.24 0.49
CA LYS A 18 -17.71 0.84 -0.49
C LYS A 18 -17.19 2.16 0.07
N ASP A 19 -17.64 2.54 1.26
CA ASP A 19 -17.20 3.77 1.91
C ASP A 19 -15.68 3.77 2.15
N ARG A 20 -15.14 2.65 2.63
CA ARG A 20 -13.69 2.50 2.84
C ARG A 20 -12.92 2.50 1.53
N ALA A 21 -13.43 1.82 0.51
CA ALA A 21 -12.79 1.78 -0.81
C ALA A 21 -12.81 3.15 -1.51
N SER A 22 -13.89 3.92 -1.36
CA SER A 22 -14.02 5.26 -1.96
C SER A 22 -13.13 6.30 -1.27
N ASN A 23 -12.92 6.16 0.03
CA ASN A 23 -12.07 7.07 0.81
C ASN A 23 -10.57 6.71 0.71
N ALA A 24 -10.25 5.47 0.32
CA ALA A 24 -8.87 5.01 0.19
C ALA A 24 -8.32 5.33 -1.21
N LYS A 25 -7.09 5.81 -1.27
CA LYS A 25 -6.35 5.98 -2.53
C LYS A 25 -5.72 4.68 -2.98
N THR A 26 -5.43 3.81 -2.03
CA THR A 26 -4.79 2.53 -2.30
C THR A 26 -5.53 1.42 -1.59
N ILE A 27 -5.79 0.38 -2.33
CA ILE A 27 -6.41 -0.86 -1.87
C ILE A 27 -5.45 -2.00 -2.22
N VAL A 28 -5.19 -2.89 -1.28
CA VAL A 28 -4.35 -4.08 -1.50
C VAL A 28 -5.05 -5.31 -0.98
N LEU A 29 -5.16 -6.32 -1.83
CA LEU A 29 -5.63 -7.64 -1.46
C LEU A 29 -4.42 -8.55 -1.19
N PHE A 30 -4.40 -9.21 -0.05
CA PHE A 30 -3.35 -10.14 0.31
C PHE A 30 -3.90 -11.41 0.96
N ASP A 31 -3.15 -12.50 0.84
CA ASP A 31 -3.45 -13.76 1.53
C ASP A 31 -2.79 -13.72 2.91
N TYR A 32 -3.54 -14.09 3.94
CA TYR A 32 -3.09 -14.13 5.33
C TYR A 32 -2.94 -15.56 5.86
N ARG A 33 -3.02 -16.57 5.01
CA ARG A 33 -2.88 -17.97 5.42
C ARG A 33 -1.50 -18.24 6.02
N GLY A 34 -1.49 -18.91 7.15
CA GLY A 34 -0.24 -19.28 7.84
C GLY A 34 0.31 -18.20 8.76
N MET A 35 -0.31 -17.02 8.83
CA MET A 35 0.04 -16.00 9.82
C MET A 35 -0.47 -16.37 11.20
N THR A 36 0.35 -16.15 12.20
CA THR A 36 -0.06 -16.26 13.62
C THR A 36 -0.81 -15.01 14.09
N ASP A 37 -1.56 -15.10 15.19
CA ASP A 37 -2.28 -13.94 15.75
C ASP A 37 -1.34 -12.82 16.22
N SER A 38 -0.13 -13.16 16.69
CA SER A 38 0.92 -12.19 17.02
C SER A 38 1.38 -11.40 15.81
N GLU A 39 1.69 -12.07 14.71
CA GLU A 39 2.09 -11.44 13.44
C GLU A 39 0.98 -10.56 12.87
N ALA A 40 -0.27 -11.02 12.95
CA ALA A 40 -1.43 -10.22 12.53
C ALA A 40 -1.59 -8.93 13.35
N LYS A 41 -1.29 -8.97 14.64
CA LYS A 41 -1.28 -7.80 15.52
C LYS A 41 -0.15 -6.82 15.18
N GLU A 42 1.07 -7.36 14.96
CA GLU A 42 2.22 -6.55 14.54
C GLU A 42 1.96 -5.85 13.20
N LEU A 43 1.42 -6.58 12.23
CA LEU A 43 1.03 -6.01 10.94
C LEU A 43 0.03 -4.87 11.11
N ARG A 44 -0.97 -5.04 11.99
CA ARG A 44 -1.97 -4.01 12.25
C ARG A 44 -1.38 -2.76 12.89
N ILE A 45 -0.41 -2.92 13.78
CA ILE A 45 0.28 -1.78 14.40
C ILE A 45 1.07 -1.01 13.33
N LYS A 46 1.88 -1.70 12.52
CA LYS A 46 2.68 -1.10 11.45
C LYS A 46 1.81 -0.40 10.39
N LEU A 47 0.67 -0.99 10.02
CA LEU A 47 -0.25 -0.36 9.08
C LEU A 47 -0.90 0.90 9.67
N LYS A 48 -1.24 0.90 10.96
CA LYS A 48 -1.77 2.10 11.63
C LYS A 48 -0.77 3.23 11.72
N GLU A 49 0.52 2.93 11.91
CA GLU A 49 1.60 3.92 11.87
C GLU A 49 1.70 4.62 10.51
N SER A 50 1.31 3.93 9.43
CA SER A 50 1.26 4.45 8.07
C SER A 50 -0.13 4.93 7.63
N ASN A 51 -1.00 5.31 8.58
CA ASN A 51 -2.39 5.74 8.31
C ASN A 51 -3.17 4.77 7.41
N SER A 52 -2.92 3.49 7.59
CA SER A 52 -3.54 2.41 6.84
C SER A 52 -4.14 1.39 7.81
N ASP A 53 -5.13 0.63 7.37
CA ASP A 53 -5.70 -0.45 8.18
C ASP A 53 -6.05 -1.62 7.27
N TYR A 54 -6.28 -2.78 7.87
CA TYR A 54 -6.80 -3.93 7.13
C TYR A 54 -7.94 -4.60 7.85
N LYS A 55 -8.85 -5.15 7.09
CA LYS A 55 -9.97 -5.93 7.59
C LYS A 55 -10.23 -7.15 6.70
N VAL A 56 -10.66 -8.24 7.32
CA VAL A 56 -11.02 -9.45 6.58
C VAL A 56 -12.52 -9.47 6.38
N TYR A 57 -12.93 -9.54 5.12
CA TYR A 57 -14.32 -9.63 4.72
C TYR A 57 -14.58 -10.92 3.94
N LYS A 58 -15.84 -11.27 3.80
CA LYS A 58 -16.23 -12.40 2.96
C LYS A 58 -16.07 -12.04 1.49
N ASN A 59 -15.34 -12.87 0.71
CA ASN A 59 -15.04 -12.60 -0.71
C ASN A 59 -16.27 -12.26 -1.54
N THR A 60 -17.40 -12.96 -1.32
CA THR A 60 -18.64 -12.67 -2.06
C THR A 60 -19.25 -11.29 -1.78
N LEU A 61 -18.98 -10.71 -0.60
CA LEU A 61 -19.43 -9.35 -0.28
C LEU A 61 -18.46 -8.33 -0.86
N MET A 62 -17.15 -8.60 -0.82
CA MET A 62 -16.12 -7.79 -1.48
C MET A 62 -16.34 -7.73 -3.00
N ALA A 63 -16.57 -8.88 -3.65
CA ALA A 63 -16.85 -8.93 -5.08
C ALA A 63 -18.04 -8.06 -5.49
N ARG A 64 -19.12 -8.07 -4.71
CA ARG A 64 -20.30 -7.21 -4.96
C ARG A 64 -19.97 -5.74 -4.78
N ALA A 65 -19.27 -5.39 -3.70
CA ALA A 65 -18.87 -4.01 -3.44
C ALA A 65 -17.97 -3.44 -4.53
N PHE A 66 -16.99 -4.21 -5.00
CA PHE A 66 -16.07 -3.80 -6.07
C PHE A 66 -16.75 -3.74 -7.44
N ASN A 67 -17.64 -4.68 -7.77
CA ASN A 67 -18.43 -4.63 -9.00
C ASN A 67 -19.32 -3.38 -9.04
N ASP A 68 -19.93 -2.99 -7.90
CA ASP A 68 -20.71 -1.77 -7.80
C ASP A 68 -19.87 -0.49 -7.97
N LEU A 69 -18.56 -0.56 -7.66
CA LEU A 69 -17.58 0.51 -7.91
C LEU A 69 -16.97 0.46 -9.32
N GLY A 70 -17.37 -0.51 -10.15
CA GLY A 70 -16.86 -0.67 -11.51
C GLY A 70 -15.46 -1.31 -11.59
N ILE A 71 -14.98 -1.92 -10.51
CA ILE A 71 -13.68 -2.56 -10.43
C ILE A 71 -13.87 -4.08 -10.46
N ASP A 72 -13.39 -4.74 -11.51
CA ASP A 72 -13.49 -6.19 -11.63
C ASP A 72 -12.27 -6.88 -11.00
N LEU A 73 -12.50 -7.54 -9.87
CA LEU A 73 -11.51 -8.29 -9.10
C LEU A 73 -11.96 -9.74 -8.84
N ASN A 74 -12.96 -10.23 -9.58
CA ASN A 74 -13.56 -11.54 -9.30
C ASN A 74 -12.53 -12.67 -9.40
N ASP A 75 -11.60 -12.61 -10.34
CA ASP A 75 -10.58 -13.63 -10.54
C ASP A 75 -9.55 -13.67 -9.40
N GLU A 76 -9.30 -12.55 -8.75
CA GLU A 76 -8.30 -12.39 -7.70
C GLU A 76 -8.84 -12.71 -6.29
N LEU A 77 -10.16 -12.71 -6.12
CA LEU A 77 -10.84 -13.01 -4.85
C LEU A 77 -10.94 -14.53 -4.59
N ASN A 78 -10.12 -15.35 -5.25
CA ASN A 78 -10.03 -16.77 -4.99
C ASN A 78 -9.20 -17.04 -3.72
N GLY A 79 -9.75 -17.85 -2.80
CA GLY A 79 -9.12 -18.19 -1.51
C GLY A 79 -9.28 -17.09 -0.45
N PRO A 80 -8.65 -17.24 0.72
CA PRO A 80 -8.71 -16.21 1.76
C PRO A 80 -8.04 -14.93 1.28
N SER A 81 -8.73 -13.83 1.51
CA SER A 81 -8.26 -12.51 1.11
C SER A 81 -8.54 -11.51 2.21
N ALA A 82 -7.52 -10.79 2.62
CA ALA A 82 -7.62 -9.63 3.48
C ALA A 82 -7.59 -8.37 2.63
N PHE A 83 -8.37 -7.39 3.04
CA PHE A 83 -8.54 -6.10 2.39
C PHE A 83 -7.79 -5.05 3.21
N ALA A 84 -6.64 -4.59 2.71
CA ALA A 84 -5.93 -3.43 3.26
C ALA A 84 -6.28 -2.19 2.45
N TYR A 85 -6.40 -1.07 3.15
CA TYR A 85 -6.73 0.22 2.57
C TYR A 85 -5.94 1.33 3.27
N GLY A 86 -5.60 2.37 2.52
CA GLY A 86 -4.86 3.51 3.04
C GLY A 86 -5.14 4.79 2.29
N GLU A 87 -4.93 5.92 2.96
CA GLU A 87 -5.06 7.26 2.38
C GLU A 87 -3.86 7.64 1.52
N GLU A 88 -2.70 7.02 1.77
CA GLU A 88 -1.49 7.22 1.00
C GLU A 88 -1.37 6.20 -0.12
N GLN A 89 -0.72 6.59 -1.23
CA GLN A 89 -0.61 5.74 -2.42
C GLN A 89 0.37 4.57 -2.22
N ILE A 90 1.49 4.79 -1.56
CA ILE A 90 2.62 3.85 -1.49
C ILE A 90 2.78 3.23 -0.11
N ALA A 91 2.44 3.95 0.95
CA ALA A 91 2.68 3.52 2.33
C ALA A 91 2.12 2.12 2.66
N PRO A 92 0.85 1.79 2.37
CA PRO A 92 0.32 0.46 2.68
C PRO A 92 1.00 -0.66 1.88
N ILE A 93 1.37 -0.40 0.62
CA ILE A 93 2.07 -1.38 -0.23
C ILE A 93 3.46 -1.67 0.33
N LYS A 94 4.19 -0.61 0.69
CA LYS A 94 5.54 -0.72 1.25
C LYS A 94 5.54 -1.48 2.57
N THR A 95 4.65 -1.13 3.49
CA THR A 95 4.53 -1.80 4.79
C THR A 95 4.19 -3.28 4.62
N LEU A 96 3.25 -3.62 3.72
CA LEU A 96 2.89 -5.00 3.42
C LEU A 96 4.05 -5.76 2.75
N ALA A 97 4.78 -5.15 1.83
CA ALA A 97 5.91 -5.78 1.15
C ALA A 97 7.12 -5.98 2.08
N GLU A 98 7.40 -5.03 2.97
CA GLU A 98 8.43 -5.19 4.01
C GLU A 98 8.06 -6.31 4.98
N PHE A 99 6.81 -6.38 5.38
CA PHE A 99 6.32 -7.45 6.24
C PHE A 99 6.35 -8.81 5.54
N ALA A 100 6.02 -8.88 4.25
CA ALA A 100 6.11 -10.10 3.44
C ALA A 100 7.55 -10.65 3.32
N LYS A 101 8.57 -9.77 3.32
CA LYS A 101 9.98 -10.20 3.34
C LYS A 101 10.35 -10.92 4.63
N SER A 102 9.77 -10.49 5.76
CA SER A 102 10.01 -11.09 7.08
C SER A 102 9.12 -12.33 7.31
N HIS A 103 7.96 -12.37 6.68
CA HIS A 103 6.93 -13.40 6.88
C HIS A 103 6.47 -13.95 5.52
N PRO A 104 7.07 -15.04 5.02
CA PRO A 104 6.75 -15.61 3.70
C PRO A 104 5.31 -16.14 3.59
N ALA A 105 4.60 -16.24 4.70
CA ALA A 105 3.18 -16.60 4.74
C ALA A 105 2.26 -15.54 4.12
N LEU A 106 2.68 -14.26 4.10
CA LEU A 106 1.91 -13.17 3.51
C LEU A 106 2.22 -13.07 2.02
N VAL A 107 1.20 -13.26 1.19
CA VAL A 107 1.31 -13.15 -0.27
C VAL A 107 0.42 -12.02 -0.76
N LEU A 108 1.03 -11.03 -1.42
CA LEU A 108 0.30 -9.96 -2.10
C LEU A 108 -0.34 -10.54 -3.37
N LYS A 109 -1.63 -10.29 -3.58
CA LYS A 109 -2.38 -10.75 -4.74
C LYS A 109 -2.45 -9.66 -5.79
N VAL A 110 -3.23 -8.64 -5.50
CA VAL A 110 -3.47 -7.51 -6.40
C VAL A 110 -3.66 -6.25 -5.58
N GLY A 111 -3.36 -5.12 -6.17
CA GLY A 111 -3.65 -3.81 -5.61
C GLY A 111 -4.41 -2.93 -6.58
N ILE A 112 -5.02 -1.90 -6.06
CA ILE A 112 -5.60 -0.79 -6.81
C ILE A 112 -4.94 0.46 -6.27
N VAL A 113 -4.32 1.21 -7.15
CA VAL A 113 -3.67 2.49 -6.82
C VAL A 113 -4.27 3.55 -7.73
N ASP A 114 -4.90 4.57 -7.14
CA ASP A 114 -5.59 5.64 -7.86
C ASP A 114 -6.59 5.14 -8.92
N GLY A 115 -7.25 4.01 -8.66
CA GLY A 115 -8.23 3.42 -9.59
C GLY A 115 -7.65 2.49 -10.65
N GLU A 116 -6.31 2.39 -10.75
CA GLU A 116 -5.65 1.44 -11.66
C GLU A 116 -5.34 0.12 -10.98
N LYS A 117 -5.61 -0.98 -11.67
CA LYS A 117 -5.25 -2.32 -11.20
C LYS A 117 -3.73 -2.53 -11.32
N ALA A 118 -3.11 -2.85 -10.21
CA ALA A 118 -1.69 -3.18 -10.12
C ALA A 118 -1.51 -4.67 -9.81
N ASP A 119 -0.91 -5.40 -10.74
CA ASP A 119 -0.56 -6.80 -10.56
C ASP A 119 0.60 -6.96 -9.57
N GLN A 120 0.86 -8.18 -9.15
CA GLN A 120 1.93 -8.50 -8.20
C GLN A 120 3.29 -7.93 -8.62
N ALA A 121 3.63 -7.93 -9.91
CA ALA A 121 4.86 -7.37 -10.43
C ALA A 121 4.94 -5.84 -10.20
N LYS A 122 3.87 -5.11 -10.51
CA LYS A 122 3.77 -3.67 -10.24
C LYS A 122 3.77 -3.35 -8.75
N LEU A 123 3.14 -4.18 -7.92
CA LEU A 123 3.19 -4.00 -6.47
C LEU A 123 4.62 -4.17 -5.92
N ALA A 124 5.41 -5.08 -6.49
CA ALA A 124 6.82 -5.23 -6.15
C ALA A 124 7.64 -3.98 -6.56
N GLU A 125 7.36 -3.37 -7.71
CA GLU A 125 7.98 -2.11 -8.13
C GLU A 125 7.60 -0.97 -7.17
N TYR A 126 6.33 -0.81 -6.83
CA TYR A 126 5.87 0.20 -5.86
C TYR A 126 6.50 0.01 -4.48
N ALA A 127 6.75 -1.21 -4.05
CA ALA A 127 7.42 -1.51 -2.80
C ALA A 127 8.89 -1.04 -2.75
N THR A 128 9.54 -0.86 -3.91
CA THR A 128 10.91 -0.33 -3.98
C THR A 128 10.96 1.20 -3.93
N LEU A 129 9.83 1.87 -4.18
CA LEU A 129 9.78 3.33 -4.18
C LEU A 129 9.97 3.89 -2.76
N PRO A 130 10.72 4.98 -2.62
CA PRO A 130 10.81 5.72 -1.36
C PRO A 130 9.46 6.30 -0.94
N SER A 131 9.32 6.65 0.34
CA SER A 131 8.13 7.36 0.81
C SER A 131 7.99 8.73 0.13
N ARG A 132 6.79 9.31 0.16
CA ARG A 132 6.52 10.64 -0.42
C ARG A 132 7.50 11.70 0.09
N GLU A 133 7.79 11.70 1.39
CA GLU A 133 8.74 12.64 2.01
C GLU A 133 10.17 12.42 1.50
N GLN A 134 10.58 11.15 1.35
CA GLN A 134 11.88 10.81 0.80
C GLN A 134 12.00 11.22 -0.67
N LEU A 135 10.95 11.05 -1.48
CA LEU A 135 10.92 11.51 -2.87
C LEU A 135 11.05 13.04 -2.97
N LEU A 136 10.34 13.78 -2.11
CA LEU A 136 10.46 15.24 -2.03
C LEU A 136 11.87 15.66 -1.60
N THR A 137 12.46 14.95 -0.65
CA THR A 137 13.84 15.20 -0.21
C THR A 137 14.84 14.93 -1.31
N MET A 138 14.66 13.83 -2.07
CA MET A 138 15.51 13.53 -3.24
C MET A 138 15.38 14.60 -4.33
N LEU A 139 14.17 15.06 -4.60
CA LEU A 139 13.93 16.14 -5.57
C LEU A 139 14.63 17.43 -5.13
N ALA A 140 14.43 17.83 -3.88
CA ALA A 140 15.09 19.01 -3.32
C ALA A 140 16.63 18.88 -3.34
N GLY A 141 17.14 17.70 -2.98
CA GLY A 141 18.57 17.39 -3.04
C GLY A 141 19.13 17.48 -4.45
N GLY A 142 18.40 17.00 -5.46
CA GLY A 142 18.77 17.11 -6.86
C GLY A 142 18.82 18.57 -7.36
N MET A 143 17.88 19.41 -6.92
CA MET A 143 17.87 20.85 -7.26
C MET A 143 19.06 21.60 -6.64
N ILE A 144 19.42 21.28 -5.41
CA ILE A 144 20.54 21.91 -4.70
C ILE A 144 21.90 21.31 -5.13
N GLY A 145 21.91 20.08 -5.63
CA GLY A 145 23.11 19.32 -5.99
C GLY A 145 24.05 20.08 -6.91
N ILE A 146 23.53 20.72 -7.97
CA ILE A 146 24.32 21.47 -8.93
C ILE A 146 25.10 22.62 -8.26
N ALA A 147 24.45 23.37 -7.37
CA ALA A 147 25.09 24.48 -6.65
C ALA A 147 26.11 23.95 -5.62
N LYS A 148 25.81 22.83 -4.97
CA LYS A 148 26.71 22.17 -4.02
C LYS A 148 27.96 21.62 -4.71
N ASP A 149 27.81 20.97 -5.86
CA ASP A 149 28.93 20.41 -6.62
C ASP A 149 29.85 21.53 -7.13
N LEU A 150 29.30 22.67 -7.57
CA LEU A 150 30.07 23.85 -7.94
C LEU A 150 30.86 24.40 -6.74
N SER A 151 30.23 24.51 -5.57
CA SER A 151 30.90 24.95 -4.33
C SER A 151 32.08 24.02 -3.96
N ILE A 152 31.86 22.71 -4.01
CA ILE A 152 32.90 21.72 -3.75
C ILE A 152 34.06 21.84 -4.74
N CYS A 153 33.78 22.03 -6.05
CA CYS A 153 34.80 22.23 -7.05
C CYS A 153 35.64 23.52 -6.80
N LEU A 154 34.99 24.59 -6.39
CA LEU A 154 35.67 25.84 -6.05
C LEU A 154 36.53 25.70 -4.79
N ASP A 155 36.03 25.02 -3.77
CA ASP A 155 36.79 24.75 -2.55
C ASP A 155 38.04 23.89 -2.84
N LEU A 156 37.89 22.83 -3.62
CA LEU A 156 39.02 22.00 -4.03
C LEU A 156 40.06 22.78 -4.87
N TYR A 157 39.60 23.65 -5.76
CA TYR A 157 40.46 24.49 -6.54
C TYR A 157 41.22 25.53 -5.69
N SER A 158 40.57 26.12 -4.67
CA SER A 158 41.21 27.04 -3.74
C SER A 158 42.29 26.33 -2.91
N GLN A 159 42.04 25.11 -2.41
CA GLN A 159 43.03 24.31 -1.67
C GLN A 159 44.25 23.95 -2.51
N GLN A 160 44.06 23.55 -3.79
CA GLN A 160 45.18 23.28 -4.71
C GLN A 160 46.04 24.53 -5.01
N LYS A 161 45.44 25.70 -4.93
CA LYS A 161 46.13 26.94 -5.18
C LYS A 161 46.91 27.47 -3.97
N GLU A 162 46.52 27.06 -2.77
CA GLU A 162 47.21 27.35 -1.51
C GLU A 162 48.39 26.41 -1.27
N GLU A 163 48.37 25.19 -1.83
CA GLU A 163 49.45 24.21 -1.74
C GLU A 163 50.61 24.43 -2.76
N ASN A 164 50.44 25.28 -3.74
CA ASN A 164 51.46 25.66 -4.73
C ASN A 164 51.97 27.07 -4.51
#